data_d9eba3dd2436bd1b9aff7ea21e600bf2
#
_entry.id   d9eba3dd2436bd1b9aff7ea21e600bf2
#
_cell.length_a   1.000
_cell.length_b   1.000
_cell.length_c   1.000
_cell.angle_alpha   90.00
_cell.angle_beta   90.00
_cell.angle_gamma   90.00
#
_symmetry.space_group_name_H-M   'P 1'
#
loop_
_entity.id
_entity.type
_entity.pdbx_description
1 polymer ?
#
loop_
_entity_poly.entity_id
_entity_poly.type
_entity_poly.pdbx_seq_one_letter_code
_entity_poly.pdbx_strand_id
1 'polypeptide(L)'
;IIDRLTQEGVIDMNRELEFPMLPKTVAIISSPTAAGYGDFVDQLHRNVYGYVFHTKLFSAVMQGEKTTESIIAALERIYEYESLFDVVVIIRGGGSQTDLGSFDSYELAANVAQFPIPILAGIGHERDETIVDRVAYRSVKTPTAAAAFLIECFNEVDRVLEDAKETLVRETRRILQEERTRQVVRITEFKQFTRLFLEGQANNLTLSSQRVEHASRLFVQNRINGLN
;
A
#
# COMPACT_ATOMS: atom_id res chain seq x y z
N ILE A 1 36.38 -1.15 -14.47
CA ILE A 1 35.17 -0.30 -14.55
C ILE A 1 34.57 -0.12 -13.18
N ILE A 2 34.25 -1.19 -12.46
CA ILE A 2 33.66 -1.17 -11.11
C ILE A 2 34.49 -0.32 -10.16
N ASP A 3 35.82 -0.55 -10.09
CA ASP A 3 36.71 0.21 -9.22
C ASP A 3 36.66 1.73 -9.52
N ARG A 4 36.54 2.10 -10.79
CA ARG A 4 36.42 3.49 -11.20
C ARG A 4 35.09 4.11 -10.76
N LEU A 5 33.95 3.44 -10.99
CA LEU A 5 32.62 3.88 -10.54
C LEU A 5 32.54 3.98 -9.01
N THR A 6 33.23 3.08 -8.29
CA THR A 6 33.33 3.13 -6.83
C THR A 6 34.17 4.32 -6.35
N GLN A 7 35.33 4.59 -7.00
CA GLN A 7 36.18 5.75 -6.69
C GLN A 7 35.45 7.07 -6.94
N GLU A 8 34.65 7.14 -7.99
CA GLU A 8 33.81 8.29 -8.32
C GLU A 8 32.58 8.42 -7.42
N GLY A 9 32.25 7.40 -6.62
CA GLY A 9 31.12 7.38 -5.68
C GLY A 9 29.75 7.27 -6.36
N VAL A 10 29.71 6.82 -7.62
CA VAL A 10 28.46 6.78 -8.41
C VAL A 10 27.82 5.39 -8.50
N ILE A 11 28.54 4.33 -8.11
CA ILE A 11 28.16 2.94 -8.36
C ILE A 11 26.79 2.55 -7.81
N ASP A 12 26.38 3.11 -6.67
CA ASP A 12 25.14 2.76 -5.97
C ASP A 12 24.05 3.86 -6.12
N MET A 13 24.30 4.96 -6.85
CA MET A 13 23.38 6.09 -6.91
C MET A 13 21.98 5.71 -7.39
N ASN A 14 21.85 4.92 -8.46
CA ASN A 14 20.53 4.49 -8.95
C ASN A 14 19.90 3.45 -8.02
N ARG A 15 20.72 2.62 -7.36
CA ARG A 15 20.27 1.60 -6.41
C ARG A 15 19.71 2.19 -5.13
N GLU A 16 20.22 3.33 -4.69
CA GLU A 16 19.79 4.04 -3.49
C GLU A 16 18.55 4.93 -3.71
N LEU A 17 18.06 5.05 -4.93
CA LEU A 17 16.83 5.79 -5.22
C LEU A 17 15.63 5.14 -4.52
N GLU A 18 14.69 5.96 -4.08
CA GLU A 18 13.41 5.47 -3.58
C GLU A 18 12.56 4.93 -4.74
N PHE A 19 12.16 3.66 -4.64
CA PHE A 19 11.31 3.07 -5.67
C PHE A 19 9.85 3.50 -5.46
N PRO A 20 9.15 3.93 -6.52
CA PRO A 20 7.76 4.36 -6.39
C PRO A 20 6.86 3.20 -5.95
N MET A 21 5.97 3.46 -5.00
CA MET A 21 5.02 2.45 -4.51
C MET A 21 4.10 1.92 -5.62
N LEU A 22 3.72 2.78 -6.56
CA LEU A 22 2.83 2.47 -7.69
C LEU A 22 3.47 2.93 -9.00
N PRO A 23 4.40 2.15 -9.59
CA PRO A 23 5.08 2.51 -10.84
C PRO A 23 4.14 2.35 -12.03
N LYS A 24 3.32 3.36 -12.31
CA LYS A 24 2.30 3.34 -13.37
C LYS A 24 2.84 3.63 -14.76
N THR A 25 3.80 4.56 -14.84
CA THR A 25 4.37 5.06 -16.09
C THR A 25 5.76 4.50 -16.29
N VAL A 26 5.89 3.63 -17.29
CA VAL A 26 7.09 2.83 -17.54
C VAL A 26 7.73 3.25 -18.85
N ALA A 27 8.95 3.80 -18.79
CA ALA A 27 9.79 3.98 -19.98
C ALA A 27 10.52 2.67 -20.27
N ILE A 28 10.41 2.18 -21.49
CA ILE A 28 11.02 0.91 -21.90
C ILE A 28 12.12 1.19 -22.93
N ILE A 29 13.34 0.74 -22.65
CA ILE A 29 14.46 0.77 -23.59
C ILE A 29 14.61 -0.65 -24.14
N SER A 30 14.30 -0.82 -25.42
CA SER A 30 14.40 -2.13 -26.10
C SER A 30 14.39 -1.98 -27.63
N SER A 31 14.63 -3.08 -28.33
CA SER A 31 14.32 -3.14 -29.76
C SER A 31 12.81 -3.40 -29.96
N PRO A 32 12.14 -2.69 -30.91
CA PRO A 32 10.74 -2.93 -31.22
C PRO A 32 10.42 -4.35 -31.65
N THR A 33 11.40 -5.06 -32.18
CA THR A 33 11.29 -6.45 -32.68
C THR A 33 11.74 -7.49 -31.66
N ALA A 34 12.17 -7.07 -30.47
CA ALA A 34 12.62 -7.99 -29.43
C ALA A 34 11.45 -8.80 -28.86
N ALA A 35 11.54 -10.13 -28.86
CA ALA A 35 10.54 -11.00 -28.26
C ALA A 35 10.30 -10.65 -26.78
N GLY A 36 11.37 -10.40 -26.01
CA GLY A 36 11.28 -10.02 -24.62
C GLY A 36 10.50 -8.72 -24.37
N TYR A 37 10.54 -7.77 -25.30
CA TYR A 37 9.71 -6.57 -25.24
C TYR A 37 8.22 -6.93 -25.36
N GLY A 38 7.88 -7.78 -26.34
CA GLY A 38 6.50 -8.25 -26.51
C GLY A 38 5.98 -8.98 -25.26
N ASP A 39 6.76 -9.92 -24.73
CA ASP A 39 6.41 -10.69 -23.53
C ASP A 39 6.21 -9.80 -22.30
N PHE A 40 7.07 -8.79 -22.12
CA PHE A 40 6.97 -7.81 -21.03
C PHE A 40 5.67 -7.00 -21.10
N VAL A 41 5.38 -6.41 -22.26
CA VAL A 41 4.19 -5.59 -22.47
C VAL A 41 2.91 -6.40 -22.36
N ASP A 42 2.91 -7.62 -22.92
CA ASP A 42 1.77 -8.54 -22.86
C ASP A 42 1.47 -8.92 -21.41
N GLN A 43 2.47 -9.23 -20.60
CA GLN A 43 2.30 -9.59 -19.20
C GLN A 43 1.78 -8.39 -18.35
N LEU A 44 2.25 -7.16 -18.61
CA LEU A 44 1.73 -5.98 -17.95
C LEU A 44 0.27 -5.71 -18.31
N HIS A 45 -0.08 -5.81 -19.61
CA HIS A 45 -1.43 -5.48 -20.06
C HIS A 45 -2.45 -6.58 -19.77
N ARG A 46 -2.03 -7.85 -19.70
CA ARG A 46 -2.91 -9.00 -19.42
C ARG A 46 -2.81 -9.46 -17.96
N ASN A 47 -2.33 -8.63 -17.05
CA ASN A 47 -2.28 -9.02 -15.65
C ASN A 47 -3.69 -9.34 -15.12
N VAL A 48 -3.79 -10.41 -14.33
CA VAL A 48 -5.07 -10.93 -13.81
C VAL A 48 -5.76 -10.01 -12.80
N TYR A 49 -5.04 -9.03 -12.28
CA TYR A 49 -5.53 -8.09 -11.27
C TYR A 49 -6.20 -6.85 -11.88
N GLY A 50 -6.05 -6.63 -13.20
CA GLY A 50 -6.61 -5.46 -13.89
C GLY A 50 -5.85 -4.15 -13.63
N TYR A 51 -4.61 -4.20 -13.16
CA TYR A 51 -3.78 -3.01 -13.00
C TYR A 51 -3.43 -2.41 -14.37
N VAL A 52 -3.48 -1.09 -14.44
CA VAL A 52 -3.22 -0.34 -15.67
C VAL A 52 -1.82 0.27 -15.63
N PHE A 53 -1.00 -0.11 -16.61
CA PHE A 53 0.34 0.44 -16.84
C PHE A 53 0.36 1.26 -18.12
N HIS A 54 0.99 2.43 -18.07
CA HIS A 54 1.25 3.27 -19.24
C HIS A 54 2.69 3.05 -19.67
N THR A 55 2.88 2.43 -20.81
CA THR A 55 4.22 2.08 -21.31
C THR A 55 4.59 2.94 -22.51
N LYS A 56 5.85 3.39 -22.56
CA LYS A 56 6.44 4.10 -23.70
C LYS A 56 7.74 3.45 -24.12
N LEU A 57 7.80 3.00 -25.38
CA LEU A 57 9.03 2.45 -25.95
C LEU A 57 9.95 3.56 -26.42
N PHE A 58 11.19 3.52 -25.98
CA PHE A 58 12.33 4.25 -26.49
C PHE A 58 13.23 3.26 -27.23
N SER A 59 13.10 3.24 -28.53
CA SER A 59 13.79 2.26 -29.37
C SER A 59 15.30 2.42 -29.27
N ALA A 60 15.99 1.29 -29.02
CA ALA A 60 17.43 1.21 -28.98
C ALA A 60 17.92 -0.08 -29.66
N VAL A 61 19.16 -0.02 -30.15
CA VAL A 61 19.86 -1.20 -30.64
C VAL A 61 20.36 -1.99 -29.43
N MET A 62 19.94 -3.25 -29.30
CA MET A 62 20.23 -4.06 -28.11
C MET A 62 21.35 -5.09 -28.35
N GLN A 63 22.02 -5.07 -29.51
CA GLN A 63 23.11 -6.00 -29.89
C GLN A 63 24.12 -5.30 -30.79
N GLY A 64 25.41 -5.67 -30.64
CA GLY A 64 26.52 -5.16 -31.45
C GLY A 64 27.11 -3.84 -30.95
N GLU A 65 28.03 -3.28 -31.73
CA GLU A 65 28.86 -2.12 -31.33
C GLU A 65 28.07 -0.85 -30.99
N LYS A 66 26.92 -0.65 -31.63
CA LYS A 66 26.08 0.55 -31.44
C LYS A 66 25.14 0.46 -30.22
N THR A 67 25.18 -0.60 -29.45
CA THR A 67 24.29 -0.83 -28.30
C THR A 67 24.47 0.25 -27.24
N THR A 68 25.71 0.50 -26.83
CA THR A 68 26.05 1.49 -25.80
C THR A 68 25.52 2.89 -26.17
N GLU A 69 25.92 3.42 -27.34
CA GLU A 69 25.47 4.72 -27.82
C GLU A 69 23.95 4.83 -27.94
N SER A 70 23.32 3.77 -28.47
CA SER A 70 21.87 3.74 -28.69
C SER A 70 21.07 3.76 -27.38
N ILE A 71 21.54 3.06 -26.34
CA ILE A 71 20.90 3.05 -25.03
C ILE A 71 21.11 4.40 -24.32
N ILE A 72 22.32 4.98 -24.38
CA ILE A 72 22.59 6.31 -23.82
C ILE A 72 21.67 7.35 -24.48
N ALA A 73 21.57 7.37 -25.81
CA ALA A 73 20.66 8.27 -26.52
C ALA A 73 19.17 8.03 -26.16
N ALA A 74 18.78 6.81 -25.78
CA ALA A 74 17.45 6.54 -25.28
C ALA A 74 17.25 7.09 -23.86
N LEU A 75 18.25 6.94 -22.97
CA LEU A 75 18.25 7.53 -21.63
C LEU A 75 18.16 9.05 -21.67
N GLU A 76 18.94 9.71 -22.55
CA GLU A 76 18.87 11.17 -22.75
C GLU A 76 17.46 11.63 -23.14
N ARG A 77 16.82 10.94 -24.08
CA ARG A 77 15.43 11.24 -24.47
C ARG A 77 14.42 11.01 -23.35
N ILE A 78 14.64 10.03 -22.46
CA ILE A 78 13.80 9.81 -21.29
C ILE A 78 14.04 10.94 -20.29
N TYR A 79 15.27 11.38 -20.12
CA TYR A 79 15.64 12.47 -19.20
C TYR A 79 14.94 13.79 -19.55
N GLU A 80 14.74 14.09 -20.83
CA GLU A 80 13.97 15.28 -21.27
C GLU A 80 12.54 15.31 -20.71
N TYR A 81 11.99 14.13 -20.35
CA TYR A 81 10.64 13.94 -19.85
C TYR A 81 10.63 13.17 -18.52
N GLU A 82 11.66 13.34 -17.70
CA GLU A 82 11.83 12.55 -16.47
C GLU A 82 10.60 12.56 -15.56
N SER A 83 9.92 13.71 -15.45
CA SER A 83 8.73 13.86 -14.60
C SER A 83 7.51 13.05 -15.05
N LEU A 84 7.53 12.46 -16.24
CA LEU A 84 6.44 11.65 -16.78
C LEU A 84 6.59 10.16 -16.49
N PHE A 85 7.76 9.71 -16.01
CA PHE A 85 8.05 8.30 -15.83
C PHE A 85 8.37 7.98 -14.37
N ASP A 86 7.82 6.88 -13.91
CA ASP A 86 8.05 6.36 -12.56
C ASP A 86 9.26 5.41 -12.52
N VAL A 87 9.51 4.71 -13.63
CA VAL A 87 10.55 3.68 -13.74
C VAL A 87 11.02 3.53 -15.19
N VAL A 88 12.28 3.23 -15.36
CA VAL A 88 12.87 2.82 -16.64
C VAL A 88 13.13 1.32 -16.62
N VAL A 89 12.83 0.62 -17.71
CA VAL A 89 13.11 -0.81 -17.86
C VAL A 89 13.95 -1.03 -19.09
N ILE A 90 15.17 -1.54 -18.93
CA ILE A 90 16.05 -1.92 -20.04
C ILE A 90 15.85 -3.41 -20.30
N ILE A 91 15.30 -3.74 -21.46
CA ILE A 91 14.97 -5.12 -21.83
C ILE A 91 15.74 -5.52 -23.06
N ARG A 92 16.45 -6.64 -22.96
CA ARG A 92 17.06 -7.30 -24.10
C ARG A 92 16.14 -8.43 -24.59
N GLY A 93 15.99 -8.55 -25.90
CA GLY A 93 15.40 -9.75 -26.51
C GLY A 93 16.36 -10.94 -26.47
N GLY A 94 15.88 -12.14 -26.66
CA GLY A 94 16.71 -13.34 -26.75
C GLY A 94 17.79 -13.17 -27.83
N GLY A 95 19.02 -13.46 -27.47
CA GLY A 95 20.20 -13.42 -28.33
C GLY A 95 21.32 -14.26 -27.75
N SER A 96 22.42 -14.47 -28.50
CA SER A 96 23.56 -15.27 -28.02
C SER A 96 24.25 -14.61 -26.82
N GLN A 97 24.81 -15.38 -25.90
CA GLN A 97 25.59 -14.92 -24.74
C GLN A 97 26.80 -14.02 -25.13
N THR A 98 27.32 -14.17 -26.35
CA THR A 98 28.47 -13.40 -26.85
C THR A 98 28.23 -11.91 -27.01
N ASP A 99 26.97 -11.45 -26.95
CA ASP A 99 26.63 -10.03 -27.18
C ASP A 99 26.44 -9.20 -25.89
N LEU A 100 26.75 -9.75 -24.72
CA LEU A 100 26.58 -9.04 -23.43
C LEU A 100 27.68 -7.98 -23.16
N GLY A 101 28.83 -8.10 -23.80
CA GLY A 101 29.96 -7.19 -23.60
C GLY A 101 29.63 -5.71 -23.86
N SER A 102 28.62 -5.40 -24.67
CA SER A 102 28.18 -4.02 -24.90
C SER A 102 27.53 -3.39 -23.67
N PHE A 103 27.06 -4.18 -22.70
CA PHE A 103 26.50 -3.72 -21.43
C PHE A 103 27.55 -3.59 -20.33
N ASP A 104 28.79 -3.94 -20.63
CA ASP A 104 29.95 -3.82 -19.74
C ASP A 104 30.78 -2.55 -20.03
N SER A 105 30.24 -1.57 -20.75
CA SER A 105 30.95 -0.33 -21.00
C SER A 105 30.84 0.61 -19.78
N TYR A 106 31.95 1.33 -19.49
CA TYR A 106 31.96 2.33 -18.44
C TYR A 106 30.96 3.45 -18.69
N GLU A 107 30.86 3.92 -19.92
CA GLU A 107 30.00 5.04 -20.31
C GLU A 107 28.51 4.69 -20.04
N LEU A 108 28.08 3.52 -20.49
CA LEU A 108 26.69 3.08 -20.22
C LEU A 108 26.43 2.90 -18.73
N ALA A 109 27.35 2.22 -18.02
CA ALA A 109 27.23 2.00 -16.59
C ALA A 109 27.14 3.30 -15.79
N ALA A 110 27.98 4.31 -16.14
CA ALA A 110 27.96 5.61 -15.49
C ALA A 110 26.64 6.37 -15.74
N ASN A 111 26.09 6.30 -16.96
CA ASN A 111 24.79 6.91 -17.28
C ASN A 111 23.64 6.22 -16.53
N VAL A 112 23.66 4.88 -16.46
CA VAL A 112 22.65 4.11 -15.69
C VAL A 112 22.74 4.37 -14.20
N ALA A 113 23.96 4.36 -13.63
CA ALA A 113 24.19 4.61 -12.21
C ALA A 113 23.71 5.98 -11.74
N GLN A 114 23.90 7.02 -12.56
CA GLN A 114 23.54 8.40 -12.23
C GLN A 114 22.15 8.82 -12.72
N PHE A 115 21.39 7.89 -13.31
CA PHE A 115 20.06 8.22 -13.83
C PHE A 115 19.08 8.53 -12.68
N PRO A 116 18.30 9.63 -12.76
CA PRO A 116 17.48 10.09 -11.63
C PRO A 116 16.21 9.26 -11.38
N ILE A 117 15.84 8.37 -12.33
CA ILE A 117 14.70 7.46 -12.21
C ILE A 117 15.24 6.04 -11.97
N PRO A 118 14.63 5.24 -11.10
CA PRO A 118 15.03 3.84 -10.89
C PRO A 118 15.01 3.03 -12.19
N ILE A 119 16.09 2.31 -12.45
CA ILE A 119 16.24 1.47 -13.65
C ILE A 119 16.15 -0.01 -13.27
N LEU A 120 15.25 -0.73 -13.94
CA LEU A 120 15.22 -2.19 -13.90
C LEU A 120 15.96 -2.74 -15.11
N ALA A 121 16.99 -3.53 -14.89
CA ALA A 121 17.76 -4.19 -15.93
C ALA A 121 17.27 -5.63 -16.13
N GLY A 122 16.69 -5.92 -17.29
CA GLY A 122 16.28 -7.26 -17.72
C GLY A 122 17.14 -7.74 -18.90
N ILE A 123 18.47 -7.71 -18.73
CA ILE A 123 19.46 -7.91 -19.79
C ILE A 123 20.06 -9.31 -19.71
N GLY A 124 20.37 -9.79 -18.51
CA GLY A 124 21.22 -10.94 -18.28
C GLY A 124 20.48 -12.28 -18.13
N HIS A 125 21.26 -13.37 -18.22
CA HIS A 125 20.90 -14.73 -17.81
C HIS A 125 21.55 -15.05 -16.45
N GLU A 126 21.10 -16.13 -15.81
CA GLU A 126 21.51 -16.55 -14.45
C GLU A 126 23.03 -16.64 -14.19
N ARG A 127 23.85 -16.69 -15.23
CA ARG A 127 25.29 -16.95 -15.11
C ARG A 127 26.18 -15.76 -15.48
N ASP A 128 25.66 -14.72 -16.10
CA ASP A 128 26.46 -13.63 -16.65
C ASP A 128 25.79 -12.28 -16.26
N GLU A 129 26.16 -11.77 -15.08
CA GLU A 129 25.76 -10.45 -14.60
C GLU A 129 26.59 -9.38 -15.32
N THR A 130 25.94 -8.43 -15.97
CA THR A 130 26.63 -7.30 -16.63
C THR A 130 26.88 -6.16 -15.62
N ILE A 131 27.77 -5.21 -16.00
CA ILE A 131 28.01 -4.02 -15.16
C ILE A 131 26.74 -3.17 -15.06
N VAL A 132 25.93 -3.09 -16.12
CA VAL A 132 24.62 -2.42 -16.07
C VAL A 132 23.68 -3.07 -15.06
N ASP A 133 23.63 -4.39 -14.99
CA ASP A 133 22.86 -5.11 -13.96
C ASP A 133 23.27 -4.74 -12.54
N ARG A 134 24.56 -4.50 -12.35
CA ARG A 134 25.13 -4.18 -11.04
C ARG A 134 24.88 -2.76 -10.57
N VAL A 135 24.81 -1.78 -11.50
CA VAL A 135 24.60 -0.37 -11.16
C VAL A 135 23.14 0.07 -11.23
N ALA A 136 22.29 -0.69 -11.90
CA ALA A 136 20.85 -0.45 -11.96
C ALA A 136 20.21 -0.59 -10.59
N TYR A 137 19.06 0.04 -10.39
CA TYR A 137 18.24 -0.12 -9.18
C TYR A 137 18.04 -1.60 -8.84
N ARG A 138 17.65 -2.37 -9.84
CA ARG A 138 17.44 -3.81 -9.69
C ARG A 138 17.70 -4.54 -10.99
N SER A 139 18.47 -5.62 -10.91
CA SER A 139 18.60 -6.58 -11.99
C SER A 139 17.55 -7.68 -11.86
N VAL A 140 16.97 -8.08 -12.97
CA VAL A 140 16.00 -9.17 -13.09
C VAL A 140 16.39 -10.11 -14.22
N LYS A 141 16.14 -11.40 -14.04
CA LYS A 141 16.64 -12.43 -14.94
C LYS A 141 15.99 -12.42 -16.32
N THR A 142 14.77 -11.95 -16.44
CA THR A 142 13.98 -12.00 -17.67
C THR A 142 13.06 -10.76 -17.78
N PRO A 143 12.66 -10.38 -19.00
CA PRO A 143 11.64 -9.36 -19.21
C PRO A 143 10.33 -9.64 -18.46
N THR A 144 9.91 -10.90 -18.43
CA THR A 144 8.71 -11.31 -17.69
C THR A 144 8.89 -11.17 -16.17
N ALA A 145 10.09 -11.39 -15.64
CA ALA A 145 10.38 -11.12 -14.22
C ALA A 145 10.33 -9.62 -13.90
N ALA A 146 10.73 -8.73 -14.84
CA ALA A 146 10.55 -7.29 -14.68
C ALA A 146 9.07 -6.91 -14.61
N ALA A 147 8.23 -7.44 -15.50
CA ALA A 147 6.80 -7.23 -15.48
C ALA A 147 6.17 -7.74 -14.17
N ALA A 148 6.55 -8.95 -13.73
CA ALA A 148 6.07 -9.52 -12.47
C ALA A 148 6.45 -8.66 -11.25
N PHE A 149 7.66 -8.11 -11.23
CA PHE A 149 8.09 -7.20 -10.17
C PHE A 149 7.23 -5.93 -10.10
N LEU A 150 6.94 -5.31 -11.26
CA LEU A 150 6.07 -4.12 -11.31
C LEU A 150 4.64 -4.44 -10.85
N ILE A 151 4.09 -5.58 -11.24
CA ILE A 151 2.78 -6.05 -10.80
C ILE A 151 2.77 -6.30 -9.28
N GLU A 152 3.84 -6.88 -8.72
CA GLU A 152 3.93 -7.15 -7.30
C GLU A 152 3.97 -5.88 -6.44
N CYS A 153 4.52 -4.76 -6.95
CA CYS A 153 4.42 -3.47 -6.27
C CYS A 153 2.95 -3.05 -6.04
N PHE A 154 2.09 -3.27 -7.03
CA PHE A 154 0.65 -2.99 -6.88
C PHE A 154 -0.03 -3.96 -5.92
N ASN A 155 0.29 -5.25 -6.00
CA ASN A 155 -0.23 -6.27 -5.09
C ASN A 155 0.09 -5.93 -3.63
N GLU A 156 1.29 -5.41 -3.35
CA GLU A 156 1.69 -5.04 -2.00
C GLU A 156 0.84 -3.89 -1.45
N VAL A 157 0.57 -2.88 -2.29
CA VAL A 157 -0.32 -1.77 -1.91
C VAL A 157 -1.75 -2.27 -1.68
N ASP A 158 -2.26 -3.14 -2.55
CA ASP A 158 -3.60 -3.74 -2.39
C ASP A 158 -3.72 -4.54 -1.09
N ARG A 159 -2.70 -5.32 -0.72
CA ARG A 159 -2.66 -6.04 0.57
C ARG A 159 -2.75 -5.08 1.76
N VAL A 160 -1.93 -4.02 1.75
CA VAL A 160 -1.95 -3.01 2.82
C VAL A 160 -3.33 -2.35 2.94
N LEU A 161 -3.97 -2.03 1.82
CA LEU A 161 -5.32 -1.44 1.81
C LEU A 161 -6.38 -2.41 2.34
N GLU A 162 -6.34 -3.68 1.96
CA GLU A 162 -7.32 -4.68 2.43
C GLU A 162 -7.14 -4.95 3.93
N ASP A 163 -5.91 -5.07 4.43
CA ASP A 163 -5.60 -5.22 5.85
C ASP A 163 -6.10 -4.01 6.67
N ALA A 164 -5.91 -2.79 6.14
CA ALA A 164 -6.41 -1.57 6.78
C ALA A 164 -7.95 -1.56 6.82
N LYS A 165 -8.61 -1.94 5.73
CA LYS A 165 -10.07 -2.04 5.62
C LYS A 165 -10.63 -3.08 6.60
N GLU A 166 -10.04 -4.28 6.67
CA GLU A 166 -10.46 -5.33 7.60
C GLU A 166 -10.32 -4.86 9.06
N THR A 167 -9.21 -4.19 9.37
CA THR A 167 -8.96 -3.62 10.69
C THR A 167 -10.01 -2.58 11.05
N LEU A 168 -10.33 -1.66 10.14
CA LEU A 168 -11.35 -0.63 10.34
C LEU A 168 -12.73 -1.25 10.61
N VAL A 169 -13.13 -2.25 9.81
CA VAL A 169 -14.40 -2.96 9.97
C VAL A 169 -14.47 -3.68 11.32
N ARG A 170 -13.39 -4.36 11.71
CA ARG A 170 -13.30 -5.08 12.99
C ARG A 170 -13.44 -4.13 14.18
N GLU A 171 -12.67 -3.04 14.19
CA GLU A 171 -12.71 -2.07 15.28
C GLU A 171 -14.05 -1.33 15.35
N THR A 172 -14.64 -0.99 14.24
CA THR A 172 -15.99 -0.39 14.19
C THR A 172 -17.03 -1.31 14.80
N ARG A 173 -17.02 -2.60 14.44
CA ARG A 173 -17.93 -3.61 15.02
C ARG A 173 -17.72 -3.75 16.52
N ARG A 174 -16.48 -3.75 17.00
CA ARG A 174 -16.16 -3.82 18.43
C ARG A 174 -16.74 -2.62 19.18
N ILE A 175 -16.50 -1.40 18.71
CA ILE A 175 -17.02 -0.17 19.33
C ILE A 175 -18.54 -0.19 19.38
N LEU A 176 -19.20 -0.54 18.29
CA LEU A 176 -20.67 -0.63 18.24
C LEU A 176 -21.22 -1.66 19.23
N GLN A 177 -20.57 -2.81 19.36
CA GLN A 177 -20.96 -3.84 20.31
C GLN A 177 -20.81 -3.38 21.76
N GLU A 178 -19.71 -2.73 22.08
CA GLU A 178 -19.45 -2.16 23.41
C GLU A 178 -20.52 -1.11 23.78
N GLU A 179 -20.82 -0.19 22.85
CA GLU A 179 -21.86 0.84 23.09
C GLU A 179 -23.27 0.24 23.25
N ARG A 180 -23.62 -0.78 22.47
CA ARG A 180 -24.88 -1.51 22.65
C ARG A 180 -24.96 -2.15 24.04
N THR A 181 -23.90 -2.79 24.48
CA THR A 181 -23.83 -3.40 25.82
C THR A 181 -23.99 -2.34 26.91
N ARG A 182 -23.29 -1.22 26.81
CA ARG A 182 -23.41 -0.08 27.73
C ARG A 182 -24.86 0.45 27.78
N GLN A 183 -25.51 0.59 26.63
CA GLN A 183 -26.89 1.03 26.58
C GLN A 183 -27.84 0.06 27.29
N VAL A 184 -27.67 -1.25 27.07
CA VAL A 184 -28.48 -2.27 27.76
C VAL A 184 -28.31 -2.21 29.27
N VAL A 185 -27.07 -2.05 29.75
CA VAL A 185 -26.79 -1.90 31.19
C VAL A 185 -27.48 -0.65 31.74
N ARG A 186 -27.30 0.52 31.11
CA ARG A 186 -27.95 1.78 31.55
C ARG A 186 -29.46 1.70 31.60
N ILE A 187 -30.07 1.06 30.60
CA ILE A 187 -31.53 0.87 30.58
C ILE A 187 -31.97 -0.03 31.74
N THR A 188 -31.21 -1.08 32.04
CA THR A 188 -31.53 -1.99 33.14
C THR A 188 -31.40 -1.31 34.49
N GLU A 189 -30.31 -0.56 34.71
CA GLU A 189 -30.10 0.22 35.92
C GLU A 189 -31.22 1.28 36.12
N PHE A 190 -31.58 1.99 35.04
CA PHE A 190 -32.69 2.96 35.10
C PHE A 190 -34.01 2.32 35.44
N LYS A 191 -34.35 1.19 34.87
CA LYS A 191 -35.58 0.42 35.20
C LYS A 191 -35.59 0.00 36.66
N GLN A 192 -34.47 -0.50 37.17
CA GLN A 192 -34.36 -0.91 38.57
C GLN A 192 -34.46 0.28 39.52
N PHE A 193 -33.80 1.37 39.24
CA PHE A 193 -33.90 2.60 40.03
C PHE A 193 -35.35 3.12 40.06
N THR A 194 -36.02 3.19 38.92
CA THR A 194 -37.38 3.68 38.79
C THR A 194 -38.34 2.80 39.62
N ARG A 195 -38.16 1.49 39.56
CA ARG A 195 -38.96 0.54 40.34
C ARG A 195 -38.81 0.75 41.86
N LEU A 196 -37.58 0.81 42.34
CA LEU A 196 -37.26 1.04 43.75
C LEU A 196 -37.77 2.40 44.23
N PHE A 197 -37.64 3.43 43.41
CA PHE A 197 -38.19 4.76 43.73
C PHE A 197 -39.69 4.74 43.85
N LEU A 198 -40.40 4.15 42.91
CA LEU A 198 -41.88 4.04 42.95
C LEU A 198 -42.37 3.20 44.14
N GLU A 199 -41.72 2.06 44.45
CA GLU A 199 -42.00 1.25 45.61
C GLU A 199 -41.81 2.05 46.94
N GLY A 200 -40.73 2.81 47.01
CA GLY A 200 -40.47 3.73 48.15
C GLY A 200 -41.55 4.79 48.32
N GLN A 201 -41.97 5.42 47.21
CA GLN A 201 -43.07 6.41 47.25
C GLN A 201 -44.42 5.79 47.65
N ALA A 202 -44.73 4.61 47.14
CA ALA A 202 -45.96 3.88 47.52
C ALA A 202 -45.97 3.54 49.02
N ASN A 203 -44.85 3.08 49.57
CA ASN A 203 -44.71 2.80 51.00
C ASN A 203 -44.88 4.08 51.85
N ASN A 204 -44.28 5.19 51.43
CA ASN A 204 -44.43 6.48 52.11
C ASN A 204 -45.91 6.97 52.13
N LEU A 205 -46.59 6.80 51.00
CA LEU A 205 -48.01 7.10 50.89
C LEU A 205 -48.86 6.25 51.86
N THR A 206 -48.59 4.93 51.90
CA THR A 206 -49.29 4.02 52.82
C THR A 206 -49.07 4.37 54.26
N LEU A 207 -47.83 4.66 54.66
CA LEU A 207 -47.51 5.14 56.03
C LEU A 207 -48.20 6.45 56.36
N SER A 208 -48.22 7.41 55.43
CA SER A 208 -48.90 8.68 55.61
C SER A 208 -50.45 8.52 55.80
N SER A 209 -51.03 7.65 54.97
CA SER A 209 -52.45 7.30 55.08
C SER A 209 -52.77 6.70 56.45
N GLN A 210 -51.98 5.74 56.94
CA GLN A 210 -52.16 5.13 58.27
C GLN A 210 -52.03 6.16 59.41
N ARG A 211 -51.07 7.10 59.30
CA ARG A 211 -50.91 8.18 60.28
C ARG A 211 -52.15 9.09 60.32
N VAL A 212 -52.70 9.46 59.17
CA VAL A 212 -53.91 10.29 59.08
C VAL A 212 -55.08 9.54 59.67
N GLU A 213 -55.24 8.25 59.33
CA GLU A 213 -56.30 7.43 59.88
C GLU A 213 -56.22 7.32 61.42
N HIS A 214 -55.00 7.05 61.93
CA HIS A 214 -54.80 6.95 63.40
C HIS A 214 -55.08 8.28 64.11
N ALA A 215 -54.54 9.41 63.57
CA ALA A 215 -54.83 10.71 64.12
C ALA A 215 -56.31 11.09 64.10
N SER A 216 -57.04 10.71 63.06
CA SER A 216 -58.45 10.93 62.89
C SER A 216 -59.24 10.13 63.95
N ARG A 217 -58.91 8.87 64.19
CA ARG A 217 -59.53 8.03 65.22
C ARG A 217 -59.27 8.60 66.59
N LEU A 218 -58.02 9.00 66.91
CA LEU A 218 -57.74 9.62 68.22
C LEU A 218 -58.49 10.97 68.41
N PHE A 219 -58.57 11.78 67.37
CA PHE A 219 -59.34 13.02 67.43
C PHE A 219 -60.81 12.81 67.72
N VAL A 220 -61.44 11.86 67.01
CA VAL A 220 -62.86 11.50 67.25
C VAL A 220 -63.04 10.93 68.61
N GLN A 221 -62.19 10.05 69.13
CA GLN A 221 -62.29 9.44 70.46
C GLN A 221 -62.11 10.49 71.57
N ASN A 222 -61.16 11.41 71.43
CA ASN A 222 -61.01 12.50 72.39
C ASN A 222 -62.21 13.44 72.40
N ARG A 223 -62.84 13.66 71.24
CA ARG A 223 -64.05 14.48 71.15
C ARG A 223 -65.27 13.82 71.85
N ILE A 224 -65.40 12.53 71.70
CA ILE A 224 -66.49 11.74 72.39
C ILE A 224 -66.24 11.71 73.87
N ASN A 225 -64.99 11.48 74.32
CA ASN A 225 -64.68 11.45 75.77
C ASN A 225 -64.83 12.83 76.49
N GLY A 226 -64.73 13.93 75.73
CA GLY A 226 -64.95 15.29 76.30
C GLY A 226 -66.36 15.82 76.26
N LEU A 227 -67.32 14.98 75.78
CA LEU A 227 -68.75 15.29 75.78
C LEU A 227 -69.53 14.53 76.87
N ASN A 228 -68.82 13.69 77.62
CA ASN A 228 -69.34 13.04 78.87
C ASN A 228 -68.69 13.74 80.06
#